data_23cd33322452429cecd1e03524dc5622
#
_entry.id   23cd33322452429cecd1e03524dc5622
#
_cell.length_a   1.000
_cell.length_b   1.000
_cell.length_c   1.000
_cell.angle_alpha   90.00
_cell.angle_beta   90.00
_cell.angle_gamma   90.00
#
_symmetry.space_group_name_H-M   'P 1'
#
loop_
_entity.id
_entity.type
_entity.pdbx_description
1 polymer ?
#
loop_
_entity_poly.entity_id
_entity_poly.type
_entity_poly.pdbx_seq_one_letter_code
_entity_poly.pdbx_strand_id
1 'polypeptide(L)'
;RSFEIPGIDMLCDRRELSTAKQAESAVHQFGREGMTSELYGVTNWDFDFRGHKLQGDWQAALGVTVRVPHLTWTSMAGEAKRDYPASISYQSPWYKEYPLVENYFARVNTALTRGVPHVKLAVIHPVESYWLFWGPKEQTAPIREEMDENFIQLINWLLYGTVDFDFISESLLPDLNQGQEDENLLKVGAMKYNTVLVPNCLTLRNSTLEILEKFKARGGRVIFAGQLPKYADAYPSDRGTKLAEKCETVAFSKYRLLEAVKDARDIE
;
A
#
# COMPACT_ATOMS: atom_id res chain seq x y z
N ARG A 1 10.49 -8.66 5.06
CA ARG A 1 11.90 -8.81 5.45
C ARG A 1 12.42 -10.24 5.16
N SER A 2 11.63 -11.27 5.44
CA SER A 2 12.06 -12.68 5.37
C SER A 2 11.74 -13.38 4.04
N PHE A 3 10.98 -12.75 3.15
CA PHE A 3 10.57 -13.33 1.87
C PHE A 3 11.28 -12.65 0.71
N GLU A 4 11.70 -13.43 -0.26
CA GLU A 4 12.27 -12.97 -1.53
C GLU A 4 11.19 -12.29 -2.37
N ILE A 5 10.02 -12.94 -2.50
CA ILE A 5 8.85 -12.47 -3.21
C ILE A 5 7.70 -12.38 -2.21
N PRO A 6 7.35 -11.19 -1.69
CA PRO A 6 6.17 -11.02 -0.84
C PRO A 6 4.90 -11.39 -1.60
N GLY A 7 3.92 -11.91 -0.89
CA GLY A 7 2.66 -12.32 -1.50
C GLY A 7 1.46 -11.62 -0.89
N ILE A 8 0.42 -11.47 -1.71
CA ILE A 8 -0.90 -11.02 -1.30
C ILE A 8 -1.97 -12.02 -1.76
N ASP A 9 -3.11 -11.96 -1.13
CA ASP A 9 -4.31 -12.70 -1.47
C ASP A 9 -5.44 -11.71 -1.76
N MET A 10 -6.22 -11.99 -2.79
CA MET A 10 -7.28 -11.10 -3.27
C MET A 10 -8.63 -11.79 -3.16
N LEU A 11 -9.38 -11.40 -2.14
CA LEU A 11 -10.67 -11.99 -1.79
C LEU A 11 -11.88 -11.13 -2.19
N CYS A 12 -11.74 -10.27 -3.19
CA CYS A 12 -12.80 -9.39 -3.70
C CYS A 12 -13.41 -8.50 -2.62
N ASP A 13 -12.59 -7.96 -1.72
CA ASP A 13 -13.03 -7.07 -0.67
C ASP A 13 -12.58 -5.61 -0.90
N ARG A 14 -13.17 -4.67 -0.14
CA ARG A 14 -12.86 -3.23 -0.25
C ARG A 14 -11.44 -2.84 0.18
N ARG A 15 -10.67 -3.77 0.73
CA ARG A 15 -9.30 -3.55 1.25
C ARG A 15 -8.22 -3.98 0.27
N GLU A 16 -8.58 -4.49 -0.89
CA GLU A 16 -7.62 -5.01 -1.86
C GLU A 16 -6.52 -4.03 -2.22
N LEU A 17 -6.86 -2.76 -2.49
CA LEU A 17 -5.88 -1.73 -2.80
C LEU A 17 -4.93 -1.48 -1.62
N SER A 18 -5.42 -1.55 -0.39
CA SER A 18 -4.57 -1.35 0.80
C SER A 18 -3.59 -2.49 0.99
N THR A 19 -4.04 -3.73 0.76
CA THR A 19 -3.19 -4.92 0.82
C THR A 19 -2.07 -4.84 -0.23
N ALA A 20 -2.43 -4.50 -1.48
CA ALA A 20 -1.48 -4.36 -2.56
C ALA A 20 -0.44 -3.27 -2.28
N LYS A 21 -0.85 -2.07 -1.87
CA LYS A 21 0.08 -0.95 -1.58
C LYS A 21 1.02 -1.22 -0.41
N GLN A 22 0.57 -1.94 0.62
CA GLN A 22 1.45 -2.33 1.73
C GLN A 22 2.53 -3.32 1.27
N ALA A 23 2.16 -4.31 0.45
CA ALA A 23 3.11 -5.28 -0.09
C ALA A 23 4.07 -4.64 -1.09
N GLU A 24 3.57 -3.81 -2.01
CA GLU A 24 4.37 -3.07 -2.98
C GLU A 24 5.40 -2.16 -2.29
N SER A 25 4.99 -1.43 -1.25
CA SER A 25 5.91 -0.61 -0.45
C SER A 25 7.06 -1.42 0.14
N ALA A 26 6.78 -2.64 0.59
CA ALA A 26 7.82 -3.55 1.08
C ALA A 26 8.73 -4.03 -0.06
N VAL A 27 8.18 -4.36 -1.24
CA VAL A 27 8.95 -4.71 -2.44
C VAL A 27 9.94 -3.61 -2.79
N HIS A 28 9.46 -2.38 -2.90
CA HIS A 28 10.26 -1.20 -3.22
C HIS A 28 11.38 -0.97 -2.19
N GLN A 29 11.03 -0.88 -0.92
CA GLN A 29 11.98 -0.52 0.15
C GLN A 29 13.03 -1.60 0.40
N PHE A 30 12.68 -2.87 0.24
CA PHE A 30 13.64 -3.98 0.37
C PHE A 30 14.35 -4.35 -0.95
N GLY A 31 14.06 -3.63 -2.06
CA GLY A 31 14.66 -3.89 -3.37
C GLY A 31 14.37 -5.30 -3.89
N ARG A 32 13.12 -5.77 -3.71
CA ARG A 32 12.71 -7.08 -4.20
C ARG A 32 12.33 -7.02 -5.67
N GLU A 33 12.43 -8.16 -6.37
CA GLU A 33 12.16 -8.24 -7.81
C GLU A 33 10.68 -8.12 -8.18
N GLY A 34 9.78 -8.28 -7.22
CA GLY A 34 8.35 -8.17 -7.42
C GLY A 34 7.54 -8.79 -6.30
N MET A 35 6.24 -8.90 -6.47
CA MET A 35 5.34 -9.59 -5.56
C MET A 35 4.42 -10.56 -6.28
N THR A 36 3.99 -11.58 -5.55
CA THR A 36 3.00 -12.55 -6.01
C THR A 36 1.61 -12.19 -5.53
N SER A 37 0.58 -12.56 -6.28
CA SER A 37 -0.80 -12.47 -5.85
C SER A 37 -1.55 -13.74 -6.20
N GLU A 38 -2.32 -14.27 -5.26
CA GLU A 38 -3.40 -15.19 -5.56
C GLU A 38 -4.57 -14.39 -6.13
N LEU A 39 -4.94 -14.67 -7.38
CA LEU A 39 -5.91 -13.88 -8.14
C LEU A 39 -7.17 -14.69 -8.41
N TYR A 40 -8.29 -13.97 -8.58
CA TYR A 40 -9.57 -14.48 -9.08
C TYR A 40 -10.35 -15.35 -8.09
N GLY A 41 -9.84 -15.56 -6.88
CA GLY A 41 -10.56 -16.25 -5.83
C GLY A 41 -11.86 -15.55 -5.44
N VAL A 42 -12.82 -16.32 -4.92
CA VAL A 42 -14.14 -15.81 -4.47
C VAL A 42 -14.93 -15.08 -5.56
N THR A 43 -14.62 -15.34 -6.81
CA THR A 43 -15.42 -14.94 -7.99
C THR A 43 -16.49 -15.98 -8.29
N ASN A 44 -17.16 -15.91 -9.40
CA ASN A 44 -18.21 -16.86 -9.76
C ASN A 44 -17.86 -17.66 -11.01
N TRP A 45 -18.63 -18.70 -11.34
CA TRP A 45 -18.43 -19.52 -12.55
C TRP A 45 -18.60 -18.76 -13.85
N ASP A 46 -19.25 -17.61 -13.83
CA ASP A 46 -19.42 -16.69 -14.95
C ASP A 46 -18.30 -15.64 -15.06
N PHE A 47 -17.25 -15.74 -14.24
CA PHE A 47 -16.10 -14.82 -14.28
C PHE A 47 -15.32 -14.96 -15.58
N ASP A 48 -15.59 -14.07 -16.52
CA ASP A 48 -15.08 -14.09 -17.89
C ASP A 48 -13.69 -13.41 -18.05
N PHE A 49 -13.18 -13.35 -19.27
CA PHE A 49 -11.88 -12.77 -19.58
C PHE A 49 -11.81 -11.25 -19.29
N ARG A 50 -12.93 -10.54 -19.31
CA ARG A 50 -12.97 -9.11 -18.93
C ARG A 50 -12.69 -8.95 -17.44
N GLY A 51 -13.29 -9.82 -16.63
CA GLY A 51 -13.00 -9.86 -15.18
C GLY A 51 -11.54 -10.22 -14.92
N HIS A 52 -11.01 -11.24 -15.55
CA HIS A 52 -9.60 -11.63 -15.45
C HIS A 52 -8.66 -10.49 -15.83
N LYS A 53 -8.95 -9.81 -16.95
CA LYS A 53 -8.15 -8.67 -17.41
C LYS A 53 -8.25 -7.49 -16.46
N LEU A 54 -9.45 -7.10 -16.06
CA LEU A 54 -9.67 -5.97 -15.17
C LEU A 54 -8.92 -6.13 -13.82
N GLN A 55 -9.09 -7.27 -13.18
CA GLN A 55 -8.43 -7.55 -11.90
C GLN A 55 -6.92 -7.67 -12.06
N GLY A 56 -6.45 -8.33 -13.10
CA GLY A 56 -5.03 -8.47 -13.37
C GLY A 56 -4.36 -7.13 -13.73
N ASP A 57 -5.03 -6.25 -14.46
CA ASP A 57 -4.47 -4.96 -14.87
C ASP A 57 -4.15 -4.05 -13.67
N TRP A 58 -5.11 -3.86 -12.75
CA TRP A 58 -4.85 -2.98 -11.62
C TRP A 58 -3.84 -3.59 -10.65
N GLN A 59 -3.80 -4.92 -10.48
CA GLN A 59 -2.79 -5.58 -9.67
C GLN A 59 -1.40 -5.48 -10.31
N ALA A 60 -1.30 -5.63 -11.62
CA ALA A 60 -0.05 -5.40 -12.33
C ALA A 60 0.44 -3.95 -12.19
N ALA A 61 -0.48 -2.98 -12.26
CA ALA A 61 -0.17 -1.57 -12.02
C ALA A 61 0.32 -1.27 -10.59
N LEU A 62 -0.07 -2.10 -9.61
CA LEU A 62 0.38 -2.03 -8.22
C LEU A 62 1.47 -3.06 -7.89
N GLY A 63 2.28 -3.45 -8.88
CA GLY A 63 3.52 -4.19 -8.67
C GLY A 63 3.39 -5.72 -8.62
N VAL A 64 2.21 -6.30 -8.91
CA VAL A 64 2.08 -7.77 -9.01
C VAL A 64 2.72 -8.26 -10.30
N THR A 65 3.82 -9.00 -10.17
CA THR A 65 4.58 -9.56 -11.29
C THR A 65 4.47 -11.08 -11.38
N VAL A 66 4.10 -11.74 -10.29
CA VAL A 66 3.89 -13.20 -10.24
C VAL A 66 2.42 -13.47 -9.96
N ARG A 67 1.71 -13.96 -10.96
CA ARG A 67 0.28 -14.23 -10.90
C ARG A 67 0.05 -15.70 -10.58
N VAL A 68 -0.74 -15.97 -9.53
CA VAL A 68 -1.17 -17.30 -9.13
C VAL A 68 -2.70 -17.37 -9.23
N PRO A 69 -3.24 -17.81 -10.38
CA PRO A 69 -4.68 -17.88 -10.53
C PRO A 69 -5.32 -18.87 -9.56
N HIS A 70 -6.31 -18.44 -8.83
CA HIS A 70 -7.21 -19.27 -8.04
C HIS A 70 -8.43 -19.62 -8.91
N LEU A 71 -8.58 -20.84 -9.36
CA LEU A 71 -7.61 -21.92 -9.39
C LEU A 71 -7.96 -22.93 -10.50
N THR A 72 -7.52 -24.14 -10.36
CA THR A 72 -7.98 -25.28 -11.17
C THR A 72 -8.03 -26.53 -10.29
N TRP A 73 -9.04 -27.37 -10.48
CA TRP A 73 -9.19 -28.61 -9.73
C TRP A 73 -8.84 -29.82 -10.61
N THR A 74 -8.15 -30.79 -10.04
CA THR A 74 -7.90 -32.06 -10.70
C THR A 74 -9.20 -32.84 -10.93
N SER A 75 -10.17 -32.68 -10.02
CA SER A 75 -11.49 -33.34 -10.09
C SER A 75 -12.54 -32.44 -9.45
N MET A 76 -13.76 -32.46 -9.98
CA MET A 76 -14.94 -31.81 -9.42
C MET A 76 -15.69 -32.69 -8.40
N ALA A 77 -15.17 -33.85 -8.06
CA ALA A 77 -15.75 -34.71 -7.02
C ALA A 77 -15.59 -34.06 -5.64
N GLY A 78 -16.67 -33.94 -4.90
CA GLY A 78 -16.72 -33.29 -3.60
C GLY A 78 -17.24 -31.85 -3.67
N GLU A 79 -18.03 -31.46 -2.68
CA GLU A 79 -18.74 -30.16 -2.68
C GLU A 79 -17.81 -28.97 -2.51
N ALA A 80 -16.82 -29.07 -1.63
CA ALA A 80 -15.86 -28.00 -1.35
C ALA A 80 -15.10 -27.50 -2.60
N LYS A 81 -14.98 -28.30 -3.62
CA LYS A 81 -14.34 -27.92 -4.88
C LYS A 81 -15.22 -27.03 -5.80
N ARG A 82 -16.44 -26.74 -5.38
CA ARG A 82 -17.37 -25.89 -6.14
C ARG A 82 -17.57 -24.51 -5.53
N ASP A 83 -16.99 -24.28 -4.34
CA ASP A 83 -17.28 -23.10 -3.54
C ASP A 83 -16.53 -21.85 -3.99
N TYR A 84 -15.34 -21.98 -4.60
CA TYR A 84 -14.45 -20.86 -4.92
C TYR A 84 -13.96 -20.91 -6.37
N PRO A 85 -14.85 -20.75 -7.36
CA PRO A 85 -14.39 -20.47 -8.71
C PRO A 85 -13.70 -19.07 -8.75
N ALA A 86 -13.04 -18.60 -9.83
CA ALA A 86 -13.19 -19.17 -11.16
C ALA A 86 -12.20 -20.30 -11.41
N SER A 87 -12.54 -21.19 -12.35
CA SER A 87 -11.59 -22.17 -12.90
C SER A 87 -10.98 -21.65 -14.19
N ILE A 88 -9.68 -21.86 -14.34
CA ILE A 88 -8.93 -21.54 -15.55
C ILE A 88 -8.66 -22.77 -16.43
N SER A 89 -9.15 -23.95 -16.05
CA SER A 89 -8.93 -25.21 -16.73
C SER A 89 -10.25 -25.81 -17.27
N TYR A 90 -10.24 -27.09 -17.54
CA TYR A 90 -11.32 -27.81 -18.24
C TYR A 90 -12.72 -27.68 -17.62
N GLN A 91 -12.83 -27.22 -16.40
CA GLN A 91 -14.12 -26.92 -15.75
C GLN A 91 -14.76 -25.62 -16.29
N SER A 92 -14.00 -24.80 -16.97
CA SER A 92 -14.51 -23.58 -17.64
C SER A 92 -14.73 -23.84 -19.13
N PRO A 93 -15.86 -23.40 -19.72
CA PRO A 93 -16.15 -23.63 -21.14
C PRO A 93 -15.15 -22.95 -22.08
N TRP A 94 -14.45 -21.90 -21.64
CA TRP A 94 -13.48 -21.13 -22.43
C TRP A 94 -12.01 -21.46 -22.12
N TYR A 95 -11.73 -22.57 -21.44
CA TYR A 95 -10.37 -22.87 -20.98
C TYR A 95 -9.33 -22.97 -22.10
N LYS A 96 -9.75 -23.41 -23.29
CA LYS A 96 -8.85 -23.50 -24.45
C LYS A 96 -8.35 -22.15 -24.95
N GLU A 97 -9.13 -21.09 -24.69
CA GLU A 97 -8.83 -19.71 -25.06
C GLU A 97 -8.07 -18.94 -23.94
N TYR A 98 -7.87 -19.56 -22.77
CA TYR A 98 -7.19 -18.92 -21.65
C TYR A 98 -5.76 -18.42 -21.98
N PRO A 99 -5.02 -19.03 -22.92
CA PRO A 99 -3.75 -18.47 -23.38
C PRO A 99 -3.80 -17.03 -23.87
N LEU A 100 -4.99 -16.53 -24.28
CA LEU A 100 -5.15 -15.10 -24.63
C LEU A 100 -4.87 -14.19 -23.42
N VAL A 101 -5.36 -14.57 -22.25
CA VAL A 101 -5.14 -13.85 -20.99
C VAL A 101 -3.67 -13.95 -20.58
N GLU A 102 -3.10 -15.15 -20.63
CA GLU A 102 -1.69 -15.37 -20.22
C GLU A 102 -0.71 -14.65 -21.16
N ASN A 103 -0.92 -14.70 -22.47
CA ASN A 103 -0.08 -13.96 -23.42
C ASN A 103 -0.18 -12.44 -23.23
N TYR A 104 -1.36 -11.93 -22.88
CA TYR A 104 -1.52 -10.52 -22.56
C TYR A 104 -0.67 -10.13 -21.34
N PHE A 105 -0.80 -10.85 -20.22
CA PHE A 105 -0.04 -10.54 -19.02
C PHE A 105 1.45 -10.83 -19.13
N ALA A 106 1.87 -11.81 -19.92
CA ALA A 106 3.28 -12.01 -20.22
C ALA A 106 3.91 -10.77 -20.88
N ARG A 107 3.17 -10.11 -21.78
CA ARG A 107 3.59 -8.86 -22.42
C ARG A 107 3.55 -7.68 -21.45
N VAL A 108 2.51 -7.55 -20.64
CA VAL A 108 2.41 -6.50 -19.60
C VAL A 108 3.56 -6.63 -18.62
N ASN A 109 3.81 -7.82 -18.08
CA ASN A 109 4.90 -8.06 -17.13
C ASN A 109 6.29 -7.78 -17.76
N THR A 110 6.47 -8.09 -19.03
CA THR A 110 7.72 -7.76 -19.73
C THR A 110 8.00 -6.25 -19.73
N ALA A 111 6.97 -5.42 -19.80
CA ALA A 111 7.12 -3.97 -19.71
C ALA A 111 7.31 -3.50 -18.25
N LEU A 112 6.50 -3.99 -17.32
CA LEU A 112 6.47 -3.51 -15.94
C LEU A 112 7.65 -3.98 -15.08
N THR A 113 8.31 -5.09 -15.45
CA THR A 113 9.50 -5.59 -14.73
C THR A 113 10.82 -4.98 -15.22
N ARG A 114 10.77 -4.03 -16.14
CA ARG A 114 11.96 -3.32 -16.64
C ARG A 114 12.03 -1.93 -16.00
N GLY A 115 13.17 -1.61 -15.43
CA GLY A 115 13.40 -0.33 -14.77
C GLY A 115 13.36 -0.44 -13.24
N VAL A 116 13.20 0.69 -12.61
CA VAL A 116 13.12 0.82 -11.13
C VAL A 116 11.90 1.65 -10.76
N PRO A 117 11.27 1.39 -9.60
CA PRO A 117 10.14 2.19 -9.15
C PRO A 117 10.56 3.65 -8.95
N HIS A 118 9.68 4.58 -9.36
CA HIS A 118 9.85 6.02 -9.18
C HIS A 118 8.71 6.58 -8.35
N VAL A 119 8.88 6.54 -7.03
CA VAL A 119 7.87 7.00 -6.07
C VAL A 119 8.44 8.17 -5.28
N LYS A 120 7.76 9.32 -5.29
CA LYS A 120 8.20 10.56 -4.65
C LYS A 120 7.65 10.74 -3.24
N LEU A 121 6.48 10.14 -2.96
CA LEU A 121 5.72 10.31 -1.73
C LEU A 121 5.87 9.08 -0.83
N ALA A 122 6.31 9.31 0.41
CA ALA A 122 6.20 8.32 1.48
C ALA A 122 5.05 8.69 2.43
N VAL A 123 4.33 7.69 2.91
CA VAL A 123 3.21 7.86 3.85
C VAL A 123 3.52 7.09 5.12
N ILE A 124 3.54 7.75 6.26
CA ILE A 124 3.68 7.04 7.55
C ILE A 124 2.45 6.16 7.74
N HIS A 125 2.67 4.85 7.93
CA HIS A 125 1.58 3.90 8.16
C HIS A 125 0.98 4.13 9.56
N PRO A 126 -0.32 4.51 9.67
CA PRO A 126 -0.90 4.96 10.96
C PRO A 126 -1.22 3.81 11.93
N VAL A 127 -0.64 2.62 11.74
CA VAL A 127 -0.97 1.40 12.49
C VAL A 127 -0.69 1.52 13.98
N GLU A 128 0.34 2.27 14.38
CA GLU A 128 0.68 2.42 15.80
C GLU A 128 -0.36 3.26 16.54
N SER A 129 -0.95 4.23 15.87
CA SER A 129 -2.10 4.97 16.39
C SER A 129 -3.34 4.08 16.52
N TYR A 130 -3.55 3.15 15.59
CA TYR A 130 -4.63 2.17 15.66
C TYR A 130 -4.46 1.23 16.87
N TRP A 131 -3.25 0.78 17.17
CA TRP A 131 -2.98 -0.10 18.31
C TRP A 131 -3.30 0.54 19.66
N LEU A 132 -3.25 1.86 19.80
CA LEU A 132 -3.64 2.55 21.02
C LEU A 132 -5.12 2.30 21.38
N PHE A 133 -5.96 2.01 20.40
CA PHE A 133 -7.39 1.73 20.57
C PHE A 133 -7.74 0.24 20.43
N TRP A 134 -6.73 -0.64 20.47
CA TRP A 134 -7.01 -2.07 20.46
C TRP A 134 -7.57 -2.51 21.79
N GLY A 135 -8.78 -3.08 21.77
CA GLY A 135 -9.49 -3.51 22.96
C GLY A 135 -10.81 -4.20 22.65
N PRO A 136 -11.65 -4.46 23.66
CA PRO A 136 -12.95 -5.06 23.46
C PRO A 136 -13.78 -4.31 22.42
N LYS A 137 -14.44 -5.06 21.52
CA LYS A 137 -15.18 -4.48 20.39
C LYS A 137 -16.24 -3.49 20.85
N GLU A 138 -16.94 -3.81 21.90
CA GLU A 138 -18.05 -3.01 22.44
C GLU A 138 -17.61 -1.61 22.87
N GLN A 139 -16.35 -1.44 23.22
CA GLN A 139 -15.77 -0.17 23.70
C GLN A 139 -15.01 0.59 22.64
N THR A 140 -14.45 -0.11 21.66
CA THR A 140 -13.46 0.47 20.75
C THR A 140 -13.88 0.45 19.27
N ALA A 141 -14.97 -0.27 18.92
CA ALA A 141 -15.37 -0.40 17.53
C ALA A 141 -15.57 0.94 16.81
N PRO A 142 -16.30 1.94 17.35
CA PRO A 142 -16.55 3.17 16.60
C PRO A 142 -15.27 3.90 16.18
N ILE A 143 -14.30 4.03 17.10
CA ILE A 143 -13.05 4.72 16.80
C ILE A 143 -12.17 3.92 15.85
N ARG A 144 -12.13 2.59 15.98
CA ARG A 144 -11.36 1.74 15.06
C ARG A 144 -11.96 1.71 13.67
N GLU A 145 -13.28 1.68 13.55
CA GLU A 145 -13.99 1.76 12.27
C GLU A 145 -13.75 3.09 11.56
N GLU A 146 -13.75 4.20 12.31
CA GLU A 146 -13.38 5.52 11.77
C GLU A 146 -11.91 5.54 11.27
N MET A 147 -10.98 4.98 12.04
CA MET A 147 -9.57 4.91 11.65
C MET A 147 -9.36 4.02 10.43
N ASP A 148 -10.03 2.86 10.34
CA ASP A 148 -10.01 1.98 9.18
C ASP A 148 -10.58 2.68 7.94
N GLU A 149 -11.69 3.40 8.08
CA GLU A 149 -12.30 4.15 6.98
C GLU A 149 -11.38 5.27 6.49
N ASN A 150 -10.79 6.04 7.41
CA ASN A 150 -9.82 7.07 7.07
C ASN A 150 -8.60 6.49 6.33
N PHE A 151 -8.12 5.32 6.73
CA PHE A 151 -7.02 4.63 6.06
C PHE A 151 -7.37 4.21 4.64
N ILE A 152 -8.55 3.61 4.43
CA ILE A 152 -9.03 3.22 3.11
C ILE A 152 -9.25 4.46 2.22
N GLN A 153 -9.86 5.51 2.77
CA GLN A 153 -10.08 6.76 2.04
C GLN A 153 -8.77 7.41 1.60
N LEU A 154 -7.76 7.45 2.47
CA LEU A 154 -6.44 7.98 2.13
C LEU A 154 -5.85 7.28 0.90
N ILE A 155 -5.86 5.95 0.90
CA ILE A 155 -5.34 5.15 -0.22
C ILE A 155 -6.12 5.44 -1.50
N ASN A 156 -7.45 5.39 -1.42
CA ASN A 156 -8.31 5.67 -2.56
C ASN A 156 -8.11 7.09 -3.12
N TRP A 157 -8.00 8.10 -2.25
CA TRP A 157 -7.77 9.48 -2.70
C TRP A 157 -6.44 9.63 -3.42
N LEU A 158 -5.37 9.03 -2.91
CA LEU A 158 -4.06 9.09 -3.55
C LEU A 158 -4.07 8.34 -4.88
N LEU A 159 -4.48 7.08 -4.92
CA LEU A 159 -4.46 6.26 -6.14
C LEU A 159 -5.39 6.80 -7.22
N TYR A 160 -6.65 7.12 -6.88
CA TYR A 160 -7.58 7.74 -7.85
C TYR A 160 -7.23 9.19 -8.19
N GLY A 161 -6.38 9.82 -7.39
CA GLY A 161 -5.77 11.11 -7.67
C GLY A 161 -4.50 11.03 -8.51
N THR A 162 -4.13 9.84 -9.02
CA THR A 162 -2.91 9.58 -9.80
C THR A 162 -1.61 9.93 -9.05
N VAL A 163 -1.62 9.77 -7.73
CA VAL A 163 -0.45 9.95 -6.87
C VAL A 163 0.01 8.59 -6.39
N ASP A 164 1.18 8.16 -6.84
CA ASP A 164 1.83 6.97 -6.31
C ASP A 164 2.57 7.26 -5.00
N PHE A 165 2.62 6.28 -4.11
CA PHE A 165 3.21 6.43 -2.78
C PHE A 165 3.64 5.08 -2.20
N ASP A 166 4.55 5.12 -1.23
CA ASP A 166 4.90 3.96 -0.42
C ASP A 166 4.59 4.20 1.06
N PHE A 167 4.11 3.17 1.75
CA PHE A 167 3.98 3.21 3.20
C PHE A 167 5.31 3.03 3.90
N ILE A 168 5.56 3.81 4.95
CA ILE A 168 6.67 3.62 5.88
C ILE A 168 6.16 2.93 7.14
N SER A 169 6.74 1.77 7.47
CA SER A 169 6.59 1.16 8.78
C SER A 169 7.55 1.82 9.77
N GLU A 170 7.02 2.48 10.79
CA GLU A 170 7.82 3.17 11.80
C GLU A 170 8.80 2.23 12.51
N SER A 171 8.40 0.97 12.73
CA SER A 171 9.26 -0.03 13.39
C SER A 171 10.49 -0.43 12.57
N LEU A 172 10.42 -0.32 11.25
CA LEU A 172 11.50 -0.68 10.34
C LEU A 172 12.30 0.54 9.86
N LEU A 173 11.76 1.74 10.04
CA LEU A 173 12.36 2.96 9.53
C LEU A 173 13.80 3.19 10.03
N PRO A 174 14.15 2.98 11.32
CA PRO A 174 15.54 3.15 11.78
C PRO A 174 16.53 2.20 11.11
N ASP A 175 16.10 0.96 10.82
CA ASP A 175 16.95 -0.02 10.13
C ASP A 175 17.11 0.30 8.65
N LEU A 176 16.08 0.87 8.02
CA LEU A 176 16.05 1.18 6.59
C LEU A 176 16.60 2.58 6.25
N ASN A 177 16.62 3.48 7.21
CA ASN A 177 17.20 4.83 7.07
C ASN A 177 18.68 4.88 7.44
N GLN A 178 19.47 3.89 6.98
CA GLN A 178 20.90 3.84 7.22
C GLN A 178 21.71 4.28 6.00
N GLY A 179 22.87 4.85 6.23
CA GLY A 179 23.84 5.22 5.20
C GLY A 179 23.89 6.71 4.93
N GLN A 180 24.42 7.09 3.75
CA GLN A 180 24.66 8.50 3.41
C GLN A 180 23.33 9.24 3.23
N GLU A 181 23.18 10.34 3.96
CA GLU A 181 22.02 11.22 3.87
C GLU A 181 22.15 12.12 2.64
N ASP A 182 21.13 12.09 1.77
CA ASP A 182 21.00 13.07 0.69
C ASP A 182 20.30 14.34 1.25
N GLU A 183 20.68 15.53 0.78
CA GLU A 183 20.25 16.80 1.39
C GLU A 183 18.74 16.91 1.62
N ASN A 184 17.91 16.65 0.63
CA ASN A 184 16.47 16.83 0.69
C ASN A 184 15.67 15.55 0.38
N LEU A 185 16.31 14.37 0.48
CA LEU A 185 15.67 13.09 0.26
C LEU A 185 15.70 12.24 1.52
N LEU A 186 14.59 11.58 1.82
CA LEU A 186 14.48 10.57 2.86
C LEU A 186 14.78 9.20 2.25
N LYS A 187 15.91 8.61 2.63
CA LYS A 187 16.25 7.24 2.24
C LYS A 187 15.51 6.24 3.13
N VAL A 188 14.84 5.26 2.50
CA VAL A 188 14.21 4.13 3.19
C VAL A 188 14.54 2.86 2.40
N GLY A 189 15.52 2.11 2.87
CA GLY A 189 16.04 0.93 2.15
C GLY A 189 16.60 1.29 0.78
N ALA A 190 16.05 0.72 -0.27
CA ALA A 190 16.40 1.00 -1.66
C ALA A 190 15.78 2.29 -2.22
N MET A 191 14.76 2.84 -1.54
CA MET A 191 13.98 3.98 -2.03
C MET A 191 14.45 5.31 -1.44
N LYS A 192 14.09 6.41 -2.16
CA LYS A 192 14.35 7.79 -1.74
C LYS A 192 13.12 8.64 -2.03
N TYR A 193 12.64 9.33 -1.02
CA TYR A 193 11.42 10.15 -1.09
C TYR A 193 11.72 11.62 -0.85
N ASN A 194 11.10 12.52 -1.59
CA ASN A 194 11.23 13.96 -1.39
C ASN A 194 10.15 14.52 -0.45
N THR A 195 9.07 13.79 -0.24
CA THR A 195 7.93 14.21 0.57
C THR A 195 7.49 13.08 1.48
N VAL A 196 7.20 13.41 2.74
CA VAL A 196 6.61 12.50 3.73
C VAL A 196 5.26 13.03 4.18
N LEU A 197 4.22 12.22 4.05
CA LEU A 197 2.89 12.49 4.58
C LEU A 197 2.68 11.76 5.90
N VAL A 198 2.23 12.47 6.92
CA VAL A 198 1.83 11.94 8.24
C VAL A 198 0.31 12.09 8.36
N PRO A 199 -0.48 11.02 8.10
CA PRO A 199 -1.94 11.10 8.06
C PRO A 199 -2.56 10.71 9.40
N ASN A 200 -3.38 11.58 10.01
CA ASN A 200 -4.19 11.26 11.20
C ASN A 200 -3.46 10.43 12.30
N CYS A 201 -2.15 10.63 12.47
CA CYS A 201 -1.38 9.89 13.48
C CYS A 201 -1.58 10.54 14.85
N LEU A 202 -2.07 9.76 15.82
CA LEU A 202 -2.18 10.20 17.21
C LEU A 202 -0.85 10.04 17.97
N THR A 203 -0.11 8.99 17.64
CA THR A 203 1.25 8.72 18.16
C THR A 203 2.22 8.54 17.00
N LEU A 204 3.48 8.89 17.22
CA LEU A 204 4.62 8.52 16.39
C LEU A 204 5.71 7.95 17.29
N ARG A 205 6.59 7.12 16.75
CA ARG A 205 7.79 6.68 17.48
C ARG A 205 8.77 7.85 17.64
N ASN A 206 9.48 7.88 18.74
CA ASN A 206 10.55 8.85 18.95
C ASN A 206 11.62 8.77 17.85
N SER A 207 11.95 7.56 17.39
CA SER A 207 12.88 7.33 16.29
C SER A 207 12.34 7.92 14.96
N THR A 208 11.06 7.80 14.70
CA THR A 208 10.41 8.41 13.51
C THR A 208 10.47 9.94 13.59
N LEU A 209 10.12 10.51 14.75
CA LEU A 209 10.18 11.95 14.97
C LEU A 209 11.61 12.49 14.76
N GLU A 210 12.62 11.81 15.29
CA GLU A 210 14.03 12.19 15.09
C GLU A 210 14.43 12.20 13.62
N ILE A 211 14.04 11.16 12.86
CA ILE A 211 14.33 11.06 11.44
C ILE A 211 13.61 12.16 10.65
N LEU A 212 12.32 12.41 10.94
CA LEU A 212 11.55 13.47 10.29
C LEU A 212 12.08 14.88 10.62
N GLU A 213 12.50 15.13 11.85
CA GLU A 213 13.13 16.38 12.27
C GLU A 213 14.43 16.63 11.49
N LYS A 214 15.30 15.62 11.38
CA LYS A 214 16.55 15.69 10.59
C LYS A 214 16.24 15.89 9.10
N PHE A 215 15.29 15.15 8.56
CA PHE A 215 14.86 15.27 7.16
C PHE A 215 14.35 16.69 6.87
N LYS A 216 13.48 17.22 7.73
CA LYS A 216 12.97 18.60 7.61
C LYS A 216 14.07 19.65 7.70
N ALA A 217 15.03 19.47 8.61
CA ALA A 217 16.15 20.39 8.78
C ALA A 217 17.06 20.47 7.55
N ARG A 218 17.12 19.40 6.74
CA ARG A 218 17.87 19.35 5.48
C ARG A 218 17.08 19.84 4.25
N GLY A 219 15.88 20.40 4.45
CA GLY A 219 15.04 20.90 3.37
C GLY A 219 14.03 19.91 2.84
N GLY A 220 13.91 18.72 3.43
CA GLY A 220 12.89 17.75 3.09
C GLY A 220 11.47 18.25 3.39
N ARG A 221 10.49 17.75 2.66
CA ARG A 221 9.10 18.17 2.81
C ARG A 221 8.32 17.17 3.68
N VAL A 222 7.77 17.66 4.79
CA VAL A 222 6.89 16.88 5.68
C VAL A 222 5.53 17.56 5.71
N ILE A 223 4.46 16.78 5.51
CA ILE A 223 3.07 17.24 5.49
C ILE A 223 2.31 16.48 6.58
N PHE A 224 1.65 17.17 7.46
CA PHE A 224 0.71 16.59 8.41
C PHE A 224 -0.73 16.77 7.90
N ALA A 225 -1.48 15.68 7.77
CA ALA A 225 -2.86 15.72 7.33
C ALA A 225 -3.81 15.27 8.44
N GLY A 226 -4.69 16.17 8.87
CA GLY A 226 -5.69 15.90 9.90
C GLY A 226 -5.16 16.02 11.32
N GLN A 227 -5.41 15.01 12.15
CA GLN A 227 -5.03 15.00 13.56
C GLN A 227 -3.50 15.02 13.73
N LEU A 228 -3.00 15.91 14.57
CA LEU A 228 -1.58 15.99 14.89
C LEU A 228 -1.20 15.03 16.04
N PRO A 229 0.02 14.47 16.03
CA PRO A 229 0.49 13.58 17.09
C PRO A 229 0.58 14.27 18.45
N LYS A 230 -0.09 13.69 19.45
CA LYS A 230 -0.08 14.13 20.85
C LYS A 230 0.74 13.20 21.75
N TYR A 231 1.26 12.13 21.18
CA TYR A 231 2.03 11.11 21.88
C TYR A 231 3.31 10.80 21.08
N ALA A 232 4.35 10.40 21.82
CA ALA A 232 5.54 9.78 21.27
C ALA A 232 5.78 8.47 22.00
N ASP A 233 5.95 7.34 21.28
CA ASP A 233 5.98 5.98 21.84
C ASP A 233 4.81 5.72 22.82
N ALA A 234 3.60 6.19 22.46
CA ALA A 234 2.37 6.10 23.24
C ALA A 234 2.37 6.91 24.58
N TYR A 235 3.38 7.70 24.87
CA TYR A 235 3.42 8.60 26.04
C TYR A 235 3.08 10.04 25.63
N PRO A 236 2.36 10.81 26.47
CA PRO A 236 2.06 12.21 26.19
C PRO A 236 3.31 13.01 25.82
N SER A 237 3.29 13.69 24.68
CA SER A 237 4.42 14.45 24.17
C SER A 237 3.96 15.54 23.22
N ASP A 238 4.58 16.71 23.29
CA ASP A 238 4.35 17.82 22.36
C ASP A 238 5.34 17.81 21.17
N ARG A 239 6.25 16.83 21.11
CA ARG A 239 7.29 16.77 20.08
C ARG A 239 6.70 16.71 18.66
N GLY A 240 5.67 15.90 18.46
CA GLY A 240 5.00 15.78 17.17
C GLY A 240 4.30 17.07 16.74
N THR A 241 3.62 17.75 17.66
CA THR A 241 2.99 19.06 17.39
C THR A 241 4.01 20.15 17.11
N LYS A 242 5.12 20.19 17.85
CA LYS A 242 6.23 21.12 17.62
C LYS A 242 6.93 20.90 16.26
N LEU A 243 7.02 19.67 15.80
CA LEU A 243 7.49 19.37 14.44
C LEU A 243 6.46 19.88 13.41
N ALA A 244 5.17 19.63 13.62
CA ALA A 244 4.11 20.05 12.71
C ALA A 244 4.05 21.59 12.55
N GLU A 245 4.35 22.37 13.59
CA GLU A 245 4.44 23.84 13.53
C GLU A 245 5.49 24.36 12.52
N LYS A 246 6.50 23.53 12.22
CA LYS A 246 7.57 23.82 11.25
C LYS A 246 7.29 23.23 9.86
N CYS A 247 6.18 22.55 9.70
CA CYS A 247 5.81 21.77 8.52
C CYS A 247 4.51 22.32 7.91
N GLU A 248 4.16 21.78 6.75
CA GLU A 248 2.86 22.01 6.14
C GLU A 248 1.80 21.18 6.90
N THR A 249 0.66 21.80 7.22
CA THR A 249 -0.48 21.14 7.85
C THR A 249 -1.73 21.36 7.01
N VAL A 250 -2.48 20.28 6.75
CA VAL A 250 -3.69 20.31 5.96
C VAL A 250 -4.83 19.55 6.63
N ALA A 251 -6.05 19.93 6.34
CA ALA A 251 -7.22 19.16 6.78
C ALA A 251 -7.21 17.77 6.09
N PHE A 252 -7.62 16.73 6.82
CA PHE A 252 -7.80 15.40 6.26
C PHE A 252 -9.05 15.37 5.38
N SER A 253 -8.88 15.77 4.12
CA SER A 253 -9.92 15.76 3.10
C SER A 253 -9.31 15.56 1.73
N LYS A 254 -10.04 14.92 0.83
CA LYS A 254 -9.58 14.58 -0.52
C LYS A 254 -8.92 15.77 -1.23
N TYR A 255 -9.64 16.90 -1.28
CA TYR A 255 -9.17 18.09 -2.00
C TYR A 255 -7.87 18.64 -1.41
N ARG A 256 -7.84 18.87 -0.08
CA ARG A 256 -6.67 19.46 0.59
C ARG A 256 -5.45 18.56 0.51
N LEU A 257 -5.64 17.28 0.66
CA LEU A 257 -4.57 16.29 0.59
C LEU A 257 -3.99 16.21 -0.82
N LEU A 258 -4.83 16.06 -1.85
CA LEU A 258 -4.37 15.98 -3.23
C LEU A 258 -3.72 17.29 -3.72
N GLU A 259 -4.18 18.44 -3.26
CA GLU A 259 -3.52 19.73 -3.56
C GLU A 259 -2.14 19.80 -2.91
N ALA A 260 -2.01 19.34 -1.65
CA ALA A 260 -0.74 19.33 -0.94
C ALA A 260 0.30 18.41 -1.57
N VAL A 261 -0.10 17.29 -2.16
CA VAL A 261 0.83 16.31 -2.76
C VAL A 261 0.88 16.34 -4.29
N LYS A 262 0.33 17.37 -4.92
CA LYS A 262 0.23 17.46 -6.39
C LYS A 262 1.57 17.32 -7.11
N ASP A 263 2.68 17.79 -6.52
CA ASP A 263 4.02 17.71 -7.09
C ASP A 263 4.57 16.25 -7.10
N ALA A 264 3.91 15.33 -6.41
CA ALA A 264 4.23 13.91 -6.45
C ALA A 264 3.60 13.19 -7.65
N ARG A 265 2.68 13.82 -8.38
CA ARG A 265 2.12 13.26 -9.60
C ARG A 265 3.15 13.23 -10.72
N ASP A 266 3.14 12.15 -11.48
CA ASP A 266 3.92 12.00 -12.71
C ASP A 266 3.04 12.07 -13.98
N ILE A 267 1.71 12.08 -13.80
CA ILE A 267 0.71 12.15 -14.86
C ILE A 267 -0.28 13.27 -14.53
N GLU A 268 -0.50 14.18 -15.46
CA GLU A 268 -1.50 15.25 -15.40
C GLU A 268 -2.83 14.85 -16.08
#